data_320525383e3554835c6ad1c28884edc9
#
_entry.id   320525383e3554835c6ad1c28884edc9
#
_cell.length_a   1.000
_cell.length_b   1.000
_cell.length_c   1.000
_cell.angle_alpha   90.00
_cell.angle_beta   90.00
_cell.angle_gamma   90.00
#
_symmetry.space_group_name_H-M   'P 1'
#
loop_
_entity.id
_entity.type
_entity.pdbx_description
1 polymer ?
#
loop_
_entity_poly.entity_id
_entity_poly.type
_entity_poly.pdbx_seq_one_letter_code
_entity_poly.pdbx_strand_id
1 'polypeptide(L)'
;MNFRPLGASGLLVSPVCLGTMTFGTPVPQNDAVRILHAALDRGVNFIDTANVYEGYNRFLGSPGGVAEEIVGAAIHDRRDKAVVATKVCAPVGPGPQD
;
A
#
# COMPACT_ATOMS: atom_id res chain seq x y z
N MET A 1 -11.53 5.71 16.57
CA MET A 1 -10.75 6.63 15.72
C MET A 1 -11.73 7.43 14.87
N ASN A 2 -11.57 8.74 14.84
CA ASN A 2 -12.49 9.60 14.10
C ASN A 2 -12.03 9.73 12.65
N PHE A 3 -12.86 9.30 11.73
CA PHE A 3 -12.57 9.41 10.30
C PHE A 3 -12.77 10.85 9.81
N ARG A 4 -12.03 11.21 8.78
CA ARG A 4 -12.04 12.56 8.18
C ARG A 4 -12.31 12.47 6.69
N PRO A 5 -12.97 13.47 6.10
CA PRO A 5 -13.10 13.51 4.65
C PRO A 5 -11.75 13.64 3.97
N LEU A 6 -11.56 12.89 2.89
CA LEU A 6 -10.39 13.05 2.03
C LEU A 6 -10.72 14.09 0.96
N GLY A 7 -10.48 15.36 1.32
CA GLY A 7 -10.86 16.48 0.46
C GLY A 7 -12.35 16.45 0.13
N ALA A 8 -12.69 16.68 -1.15
CA ALA A 8 -14.06 16.68 -1.65
C ALA A 8 -14.44 15.36 -2.32
N SER A 9 -13.69 14.30 -2.06
CA SER A 9 -13.86 13.02 -2.75
C SER A 9 -15.07 12.21 -2.29
N GLY A 10 -15.61 12.51 -1.12
CA GLY A 10 -16.65 11.69 -0.48
C GLY A 10 -16.11 10.50 0.30
N LEU A 11 -14.80 10.26 0.27
CA LEU A 11 -14.18 9.18 1.02
C LEU A 11 -13.89 9.63 2.44
N LEU A 12 -14.09 8.74 3.40
CA LEU A 12 -13.75 8.94 4.80
C LEU A 12 -12.53 8.09 5.15
N VAL A 13 -11.48 8.72 5.66
CA VAL A 13 -10.23 8.05 5.99
C VAL A 13 -9.85 8.27 7.44
N SER A 14 -9.09 7.32 7.99
CA SER A 14 -8.51 7.46 9.32
C SER A 14 -7.48 8.59 9.31
N PRO A 15 -7.28 9.29 10.45
CA PRO A 15 -6.25 10.33 10.53
C PRO A 15 -4.83 9.78 10.44
N VAL A 16 -4.66 8.47 10.64
CA VAL A 16 -3.39 7.77 10.49
C VAL A 16 -3.45 6.97 9.20
N CYS A 17 -2.39 7.04 8.40
CA CYS A 17 -2.26 6.31 7.15
C CYS A 17 -1.12 5.29 7.28
N LEU A 18 -1.36 4.05 6.85
CA LEU A 18 -0.35 3.01 6.86
C LEU A 18 0.46 3.09 5.57
N GLY A 19 1.77 3.37 5.68
CA GLY A 19 2.69 3.32 4.56
C GLY A 19 3.19 1.91 4.32
N THR A 20 3.47 1.55 3.07
CA THR A 20 3.86 0.20 2.68
C THR A 20 5.19 0.12 1.95
N MET A 21 6.02 1.16 2.02
CA MET A 21 7.28 1.23 1.28
C MET A 21 8.22 0.07 1.60
N THR A 22 8.18 -0.46 2.82
CA THR A 22 9.04 -1.56 3.24
C THR A 22 8.44 -2.96 3.01
N PHE A 23 7.25 -3.04 2.44
CA PHE A 23 6.64 -4.32 2.14
C PHE A 23 7.42 -5.02 1.02
N GLY A 24 7.83 -6.24 1.28
CA GLY A 24 8.73 -7.02 0.44
C GLY A 24 10.06 -7.23 1.15
N THR A 25 10.76 -6.17 1.50
CA THR A 25 12.02 -6.20 2.24
C THR A 25 12.21 -4.88 3.00
N PRO A 26 12.40 -4.88 4.31
CA PRO A 26 12.63 -6.05 5.19
C PRO A 26 11.37 -6.76 5.68
N VAL A 27 10.17 -6.30 5.30
CA VAL A 27 8.92 -6.88 5.81
C VAL A 27 8.40 -7.90 4.80
N PRO A 28 8.54 -9.22 5.08
CA PRO A 28 8.05 -10.25 4.15
C PRO A 28 6.51 -10.27 4.12
N GLN A 29 5.96 -10.89 3.09
CA GLN A 29 4.51 -10.86 2.83
C GLN A 29 3.68 -11.29 4.04
N ASN A 30 4.06 -12.37 4.72
CA ASN A 30 3.27 -12.86 5.86
C ASN A 30 3.19 -11.84 6.98
N ASP A 31 4.29 -11.16 7.28
CA ASP A 31 4.32 -10.12 8.31
C ASP A 31 3.57 -8.88 7.85
N ALA A 32 3.72 -8.49 6.59
CA ALA A 32 3.03 -7.34 6.01
C ALA A 32 1.50 -7.52 6.07
N VAL A 33 1.01 -8.71 5.74
CA VAL A 33 -0.42 -9.02 5.82
C VAL A 33 -0.92 -8.90 7.26
N ARG A 34 -0.17 -9.43 8.22
CA ARG A 34 -0.55 -9.32 9.64
C ARG A 34 -0.57 -7.88 10.12
N ILE A 35 0.41 -7.08 9.72
CA ILE A 35 0.47 -5.66 10.06
C ILE A 35 -0.75 -4.94 9.52
N LEU A 36 -1.07 -5.17 8.25
CA LEU A 36 -2.19 -4.50 7.60
C LEU A 36 -3.52 -4.91 8.21
N HIS A 37 -3.71 -6.21 8.50
CA HIS A 37 -4.92 -6.69 9.18
C HIS A 37 -5.05 -6.06 10.57
N ALA A 38 -3.95 -5.99 11.33
CA ALA A 38 -3.97 -5.37 12.65
C ALA A 38 -4.34 -3.88 12.56
N ALA A 39 -3.84 -3.18 11.54
CA ALA A 39 -4.17 -1.78 11.33
C ALA A 39 -5.66 -1.59 11.02
N LEU A 40 -6.20 -2.40 10.11
CA LEU A 40 -7.63 -2.36 9.78
C LEU A 40 -8.49 -2.66 11.01
N ASP A 41 -8.10 -3.66 11.80
CA ASP A 41 -8.84 -4.04 13.01
C ASP A 41 -8.87 -2.92 14.05
N ARG A 42 -7.88 -2.03 14.03
CA ARG A 42 -7.80 -0.87 14.93
C ARG A 42 -8.38 0.41 14.34
N GLY A 43 -8.98 0.34 13.15
CA GLY A 43 -9.64 1.48 12.53
C GLY A 43 -8.79 2.28 11.57
N VAL A 44 -7.56 1.87 11.28
CA VAL A 44 -6.73 2.49 10.22
C VAL A 44 -7.19 1.92 8.89
N ASN A 45 -7.92 2.73 8.13
CA ASN A 45 -8.46 2.29 6.84
C ASN A 45 -7.72 2.88 5.63
N PHE A 46 -6.78 3.78 5.85
CA PHE A 46 -6.08 4.50 4.79
C PHE A 46 -4.70 3.87 4.59
N ILE A 47 -4.43 3.38 3.38
CA ILE A 47 -3.22 2.62 3.06
C ILE A 47 -2.55 3.31 1.89
N ASP A 48 -1.26 3.65 2.03
CA ASP A 48 -0.47 4.30 0.99
C ASP A 48 0.52 3.31 0.41
N THR A 49 0.50 3.15 -0.90
CA THR A 49 1.43 2.28 -1.62
C THR A 49 1.89 2.98 -2.90
N ALA A 50 2.66 2.29 -3.72
CA ALA A 50 3.11 2.79 -5.00
C ALA A 50 3.57 1.62 -5.87
N ASN A 51 3.55 1.83 -7.20
CA ASN A 51 4.02 0.80 -8.12
C ASN A 51 5.52 0.48 -7.94
N VAL A 52 6.31 1.44 -7.43
CA VAL A 52 7.75 1.24 -7.22
C VAL A 52 8.10 0.60 -5.88
N TYR A 53 7.14 0.39 -4.99
CA TYR A 53 7.44 -0.09 -3.63
C TYR A 53 7.72 -1.60 -3.66
N GLU A 54 8.95 -1.97 -3.36
CA GLU A 54 9.43 -3.35 -3.29
C GLU A 54 10.32 -3.57 -2.06
N GLY A 55 10.40 -2.56 -1.17
CA GLY A 55 11.33 -2.58 -0.07
C GLY A 55 12.74 -2.23 -0.53
N TYR A 56 13.72 -2.65 0.25
CA TYR A 56 15.11 -2.24 0.04
C TYR A 56 15.82 -3.02 -1.07
N ASN A 57 15.18 -4.04 -1.64
CA ASN A 57 15.75 -4.83 -2.73
C ASN A 57 15.56 -4.19 -4.10
N ARG A 58 14.93 -3.04 -4.16
CA ARG A 58 14.66 -2.38 -5.43
C ARG A 58 15.96 -2.03 -6.16
N PHE A 59 15.99 -2.29 -7.47
CA PHE A 59 17.11 -1.94 -8.33
C PHE A 59 16.59 -1.31 -9.62
N LEU A 60 17.48 -0.62 -10.35
CA LEU A 60 17.13 0.01 -11.62
C LEU A 60 16.63 -1.04 -12.61
N GLY A 61 15.46 -0.81 -13.20
CA GLY A 61 14.84 -1.76 -14.11
C GLY A 61 13.96 -2.80 -13.44
N SER A 62 13.85 -2.74 -12.11
CA SER A 62 12.97 -3.65 -11.36
C SER A 62 11.51 -3.47 -11.80
N PRO A 63 10.74 -4.56 -11.92
CA PRO A 63 9.35 -4.47 -12.41
C PRO A 63 8.39 -3.78 -11.45
N GLY A 64 8.74 -3.66 -10.17
CA GLY A 64 7.85 -3.06 -9.18
C GLY A 64 6.66 -3.94 -8.85
N GLY A 65 5.66 -3.35 -8.19
CA GLY A 65 4.40 -4.01 -7.91
C GLY A 65 4.37 -4.88 -6.67
N VAL A 66 5.49 -5.07 -5.98
CA VAL A 66 5.57 -6.01 -4.85
C VAL A 66 4.66 -5.56 -3.72
N ALA A 67 4.77 -4.30 -3.28
CA ALA A 67 3.92 -3.81 -2.18
C ALA A 67 2.45 -3.79 -2.59
N GLU A 68 2.15 -3.41 -3.83
CA GLU A 68 0.76 -3.41 -4.32
C GLU A 68 0.16 -4.82 -4.32
N GLU A 69 0.94 -5.83 -4.72
CA GLU A 69 0.47 -7.22 -4.69
C GLU A 69 0.23 -7.69 -3.26
N ILE A 70 1.11 -7.33 -2.33
CA ILE A 70 0.95 -7.69 -0.92
C ILE A 70 -0.30 -7.03 -0.34
N VAL A 71 -0.50 -5.74 -0.61
CA VAL A 71 -1.69 -5.02 -0.17
C VAL A 71 -2.95 -5.69 -0.76
N GLY A 72 -2.93 -6.00 -2.04
CA GLY A 72 -4.05 -6.67 -2.70
C GLY A 72 -4.40 -8.00 -2.06
N ALA A 73 -3.39 -8.82 -1.76
CA ALA A 73 -3.61 -10.10 -1.07
C ALA A 73 -4.18 -9.89 0.33
N ALA A 74 -3.70 -8.87 1.05
CA ALA A 74 -4.14 -8.62 2.41
C ALA A 74 -5.60 -8.16 2.51
N ILE A 75 -6.08 -7.39 1.52
CA ILE A 75 -7.42 -6.80 1.57
C ILE A 75 -8.43 -7.52 0.67
N HIS A 76 -8.05 -8.65 0.08
CA HIS A 76 -8.87 -9.36 -0.91
C HIS A 76 -10.29 -9.63 -0.39
N ASP A 77 -10.44 -10.02 0.86
CA ASP A 77 -11.72 -10.35 1.49
C ASP A 77 -12.32 -9.19 2.30
N ARG A 78 -11.67 -8.03 2.30
CA ARG A 78 -12.09 -6.86 3.07
C ARG A 78 -11.83 -5.55 2.32
N ARG A 79 -11.96 -5.58 0.99
CA ARG A 79 -11.66 -4.44 0.12
C ARG A 79 -12.51 -3.20 0.45
N ASP A 80 -13.75 -3.41 0.86
CA ASP A 80 -14.68 -2.34 1.23
C ASP A 80 -14.27 -1.60 2.51
N LYS A 81 -13.35 -2.15 3.28
CA LYS A 81 -12.89 -1.56 4.53
C LYS A 81 -11.61 -0.74 4.36
N ALA A 82 -11.06 -0.68 3.16
CA ALA A 82 -9.78 -0.04 2.90
C ALA A 82 -9.89 1.02 1.80
N VAL A 83 -9.25 2.17 2.04
CA VAL A 83 -9.04 3.21 1.04
C VAL A 83 -7.56 3.16 0.68
N VAL A 84 -7.25 2.81 -0.56
CA VAL A 84 -5.88 2.62 -1.02
C VAL A 84 -5.47 3.77 -1.92
N ALA A 85 -4.37 4.43 -1.56
CA ALA A 85 -3.71 5.41 -2.42
C ALA A 85 -2.48 4.76 -3.04
N THR A 86 -2.28 4.93 -4.33
CA THR A 86 -1.09 4.46 -5.01
C THR A 86 -0.53 5.54 -5.93
N LYS A 87 0.65 5.29 -6.50
CA LYS A 87 1.40 6.27 -7.27
C LYS A 87 2.00 5.62 -8.51
N VAL A 88 2.20 6.40 -9.56
CA VAL A 88 2.75 5.92 -10.84
C VAL A 88 3.87 6.82 -11.36
N CYS A 89 4.44 7.65 -10.52
CA CYS A 89 5.38 8.68 -10.95
C CYS A 89 6.75 8.14 -11.32
N ALA A 90 7.27 7.16 -10.58
CA ALA A 90 8.60 6.61 -10.81
C ALA A 90 8.55 5.47 -11.81
N PRO A 91 9.61 5.30 -12.65
CA PRO A 91 9.62 4.22 -13.64
C PRO A 91 9.76 2.85 -12.99
N VAL A 92 9.11 1.87 -13.60
CA VAL A 92 9.24 0.46 -13.28
C VAL A 92 9.53 -0.31 -14.57
N GLY A 93 10.24 -1.42 -14.46
CA GLY A 93 10.61 -2.21 -15.63
C GLY A 93 11.85 -1.70 -16.34
N PRO A 94 12.27 -2.37 -17.43
CA PRO A 94 13.54 -2.10 -18.11
C PRO A 94 13.47 -0.97 -19.15
N GLY A 95 12.30 -0.57 -19.58
CA GLY A 95 12.14 0.41 -20.65
C GLY A 95 12.13 1.85 -20.15
N PRO A 96 12.39 2.84 -21.02
CA PRO A 96 12.42 4.25 -20.60
C PRO A 96 11.05 4.82 -20.27
N GLN A 97 9.98 4.12 -20.61
CA GLN A 97 8.61 4.57 -20.35
C GLN A 97 7.86 3.64 -19.40
N ASP A 98 8.58 2.70 -18.81
CA ASP A 98 7.97 1.75 -17.85
C ASP A 98 7.83 2.36 -16.47
#